data_ed80f11d4587d9ad42cd2b2ab02d7b89
#
_entry.id   ed80f11d4587d9ad42cd2b2ab02d7b89
#
_cell.length_a   1.000
_cell.length_b   1.000
_cell.length_c   1.000
_cell.angle_alpha   90.00
_cell.angle_beta   90.00
_cell.angle_gamma   90.00
#
_symmetry.space_group_name_H-M   'P 1'
#
loop_
_entity.id
_entity.type
_entity.pdbx_description
1 polymer ?
#
loop_
_entity_poly.entity_id
_entity_poly.type
_entity_poly.pdbx_seq_one_letter_code
_entity_poly.pdbx_strand_id
1 'polypeptide(L)'
;WGVLFYFTMVDEINDEADDALEDYSELIVKRMLAGRELPKPNNGSNNSYSIVPIGAPEAAVRPHIDYYDAEVYIPEKEETEPARVLTTIFQDADGAYYELKVATPTFEKDDLLRAILYWVVFLYLLLLLTTISLTVWVFHRSMRPLYELLRWLDDYTPGRRGAPVPCSTRIVEFRRLSAAAQQAVDRSEALFEQQK
;
A
#
# COMPACT_ATOMS: atom_id res chain seq x y z
N TRP A 1 -5.33 4.87 4.23
CA TRP A 1 -5.38 4.49 2.82
C TRP A 1 -4.61 3.19 2.54
N GLY A 2 -3.37 3.01 3.04
CA GLY A 2 -2.57 1.81 2.80
C GLY A 2 -3.24 0.50 3.25
N VAL A 3 -3.93 0.53 4.40
CA VAL A 3 -4.66 -0.63 4.92
C VAL A 3 -5.87 -0.98 4.04
N LEU A 4 -6.64 0.03 3.61
CA LEU A 4 -7.76 -0.19 2.69
C LEU A 4 -7.28 -0.74 1.35
N PHE A 5 -6.20 -0.18 0.81
CA PHE A 5 -5.59 -0.65 -0.43
C PHE A 5 -5.14 -2.10 -0.33
N TYR A 6 -4.51 -2.49 0.80
CA TYR A 6 -4.08 -3.87 1.03
C TYR A 6 -5.27 -4.85 1.02
N PHE A 7 -6.34 -4.55 1.77
CA PHE A 7 -7.53 -5.41 1.79
C PHE A 7 -8.20 -5.51 0.42
N THR A 8 -8.38 -4.39 -0.29
CA THR A 8 -8.96 -4.41 -1.64
C THR A 8 -8.10 -5.23 -2.61
N MET A 9 -6.78 -5.17 -2.48
CA MET A 9 -5.87 -5.91 -3.33
C MET A 9 -5.89 -7.42 -3.03
N VAL A 10 -6.02 -7.80 -1.76
CA VAL A 10 -6.19 -9.21 -1.36
C VAL A 10 -7.50 -9.79 -1.90
N ASP A 11 -8.60 -9.04 -1.78
CA ASP A 11 -9.89 -9.45 -2.32
C ASP A 11 -9.82 -9.63 -3.84
N GLU A 12 -9.27 -8.67 -4.57
CA GLU A 12 -9.12 -8.73 -6.03
C GLU A 12 -8.27 -9.92 -6.50
N ILE A 13 -7.19 -10.22 -5.78
CA ILE A 13 -6.34 -11.38 -6.10
C ILE A 13 -7.06 -12.70 -5.84
N ASN A 14 -7.89 -12.78 -4.81
CA ASN A 14 -8.67 -13.98 -4.54
C ASN A 14 -9.78 -14.16 -5.58
N ASP A 15 -10.48 -13.11 -5.95
CA ASP A 15 -11.50 -13.13 -6.98
C ASP A 15 -10.92 -13.57 -8.34
N GLU A 16 -9.77 -13.02 -8.75
CA GLU A 16 -9.07 -13.44 -9.96
C GLU A 16 -8.64 -14.92 -9.92
N ALA A 17 -8.26 -15.40 -8.72
CA ALA A 17 -7.91 -16.81 -8.55
C ALA A 17 -9.13 -17.73 -8.67
N ASP A 18 -10.25 -17.33 -8.11
CA ASP A 18 -11.50 -18.09 -8.15
C ASP A 18 -12.03 -18.14 -9.60
N ASP A 19 -12.00 -17.03 -10.35
CA ASP A 19 -12.35 -16.97 -11.77
C ASP A 19 -11.46 -17.89 -12.62
N ALA A 20 -10.15 -17.85 -12.40
CA ALA A 20 -9.21 -18.71 -13.12
C ALA A 20 -9.43 -20.21 -12.82
N LEU A 21 -9.80 -20.57 -11.59
CA LEU A 21 -10.16 -21.92 -11.21
C LEU A 21 -11.48 -22.37 -11.87
N GLU A 22 -12.47 -21.48 -11.94
CA GLU A 22 -13.75 -21.75 -12.59
C GLU A 22 -13.55 -22.01 -14.09
N ASP A 23 -12.82 -21.14 -14.80
CA ASP A 23 -12.51 -21.32 -16.22
C ASP A 23 -11.78 -22.64 -16.49
N TYR A 24 -10.83 -23.00 -15.64
CA TYR A 24 -10.08 -24.25 -15.78
C TYR A 24 -10.97 -25.46 -15.49
N SER A 25 -11.83 -25.39 -14.47
CA SER A 25 -12.78 -26.44 -14.14
C SER A 25 -13.76 -26.69 -15.29
N GLU A 26 -14.31 -25.62 -15.88
CA GLU A 26 -15.18 -25.72 -17.06
C GLU A 26 -14.48 -26.37 -18.27
N LEU A 27 -13.20 -26.00 -18.49
CA LEU A 27 -12.40 -26.60 -19.56
C LEU A 27 -12.29 -28.12 -19.38
N ILE A 28 -12.01 -28.60 -18.17
CA ILE A 28 -11.86 -30.01 -17.84
C ILE A 28 -13.20 -30.73 -18.04
N VAL A 29 -14.29 -30.18 -17.49
CA VAL A 29 -15.66 -30.77 -17.64
C VAL A 29 -16.06 -30.82 -19.11
N LYS A 30 -15.92 -29.76 -19.88
CA LYS A 30 -16.21 -29.69 -21.31
C LYS A 30 -15.43 -30.74 -22.13
N ARG A 31 -14.15 -30.93 -21.82
CA ARG A 31 -13.31 -31.94 -22.50
C ARG A 31 -13.75 -33.36 -22.16
N MET A 32 -14.04 -33.64 -20.89
CA MET A 32 -14.48 -34.93 -20.44
C MET A 32 -15.81 -35.30 -21.07
N LEU A 33 -16.81 -34.44 -21.06
CA LEU A 33 -18.13 -34.66 -21.69
C LEU A 33 -18.03 -34.81 -23.21
N ALA A 34 -17.05 -34.17 -23.85
CA ALA A 34 -16.80 -34.30 -25.29
C ALA A 34 -15.97 -35.54 -25.66
N GLY A 35 -15.57 -36.37 -24.70
CA GLY A 35 -14.70 -37.53 -24.91
C GLY A 35 -13.31 -37.16 -25.45
N ARG A 36 -12.85 -35.95 -25.18
CA ARG A 36 -11.53 -35.45 -25.61
C ARG A 36 -10.48 -35.81 -24.58
N GLU A 37 -9.24 -35.90 -25.07
CA GLU A 37 -8.08 -36.11 -24.20
C GLU A 37 -7.96 -35.01 -23.16
N LEU A 38 -7.88 -35.40 -21.88
CA LEU A 38 -7.69 -34.47 -20.77
C LEU A 38 -6.23 -34.01 -20.69
N PRO A 39 -5.94 -32.78 -20.25
CA PRO A 39 -4.58 -32.38 -19.96
C PRO A 39 -3.98 -33.24 -18.85
N LYS A 40 -2.67 -33.32 -18.77
CA LYS A 40 -2.04 -34.06 -17.66
C LYS A 40 -2.46 -33.43 -16.33
N PRO A 41 -2.80 -34.24 -15.32
CA PRO A 41 -3.27 -33.73 -14.02
C PRO A 41 -2.26 -32.79 -13.34
N ASN A 42 -1.00 -32.92 -13.67
CA ASN A 42 0.08 -32.06 -13.20
C ASN A 42 1.06 -31.85 -14.35
N ASN A 43 0.88 -30.80 -15.12
CA ASN A 43 1.64 -30.54 -16.34
C ASN A 43 2.71 -29.47 -16.16
N GLY A 44 3.14 -29.18 -14.90
CA GLY A 44 4.06 -28.07 -14.60
C GLY A 44 3.43 -26.69 -14.75
N SER A 45 2.16 -26.57 -15.14
CA SER A 45 1.38 -25.37 -14.96
C SER A 45 0.91 -25.31 -13.50
N ASN A 46 0.67 -24.11 -13.01
CA ASN A 46 0.31 -23.88 -11.61
C ASN A 46 -1.03 -24.54 -11.20
N ASN A 47 -1.78 -25.15 -12.11
CA ASN A 47 -3.06 -25.77 -11.85
C ASN A 47 -2.96 -27.29 -11.87
N SER A 48 -3.49 -27.90 -10.82
CA SER A 48 -3.67 -29.36 -10.73
C SER A 48 -5.16 -29.69 -10.66
N TYR A 49 -5.55 -30.91 -11.11
CA TYR A 49 -6.92 -31.36 -10.96
C TYR A 49 -6.97 -32.85 -10.59
N SER A 50 -8.08 -33.24 -9.96
CA SER A 50 -8.42 -34.64 -9.71
C SER A 50 -9.91 -34.85 -9.97
N ILE A 51 -10.26 -36.00 -10.53
CA ILE A 51 -11.65 -36.41 -10.81
C ILE A 51 -11.93 -37.71 -10.05
N VAL A 52 -12.96 -37.69 -9.22
CA VAL A 52 -13.36 -38.85 -8.41
C VAL A 52 -14.84 -39.16 -8.66
N PRO A 53 -15.21 -40.42 -8.98
CA PRO A 53 -16.61 -40.79 -9.09
C PRO A 53 -17.28 -40.76 -7.70
N ILE A 54 -18.48 -40.19 -7.62
CA ILE A 54 -19.28 -40.10 -6.39
C ILE A 54 -20.66 -40.68 -6.57
N GLY A 55 -21.28 -41.11 -5.46
CA GLY A 55 -22.64 -41.63 -5.48
C GLY A 55 -23.70 -40.53 -5.65
N ALA A 56 -24.82 -40.86 -6.29
CA ALA A 56 -25.95 -39.95 -6.45
C ALA A 56 -26.46 -39.34 -5.12
N PRO A 57 -26.56 -40.08 -4.00
CA PRO A 57 -26.97 -39.50 -2.73
C PRO A 57 -25.97 -38.54 -2.18
N GLU A 58 -24.67 -38.70 -2.45
CA GLU A 58 -23.61 -37.83 -2.03
C GLU A 58 -23.57 -36.52 -2.87
N ALA A 59 -23.80 -36.65 -4.17
CA ALA A 59 -23.91 -35.53 -5.08
C ALA A 59 -25.11 -34.60 -4.75
N ALA A 60 -26.21 -35.17 -4.23
CA ALA A 60 -27.40 -34.39 -3.88
C ALA A 60 -27.24 -33.52 -2.61
N VAL A 61 -26.29 -33.82 -1.73
CA VAL A 61 -26.09 -33.17 -0.44
C VAL A 61 -24.99 -32.11 -0.52
N ARG A 62 -24.04 -32.26 -1.42
CA ARG A 62 -22.89 -31.33 -1.58
C ARG A 62 -23.26 -30.13 -2.43
N PRO A 63 -22.66 -28.93 -2.16
CA PRO A 63 -22.80 -27.77 -3.03
C PRO A 63 -22.26 -28.07 -4.43
N HIS A 64 -22.86 -27.47 -5.46
CA HIS A 64 -22.43 -27.67 -6.84
C HIS A 64 -21.04 -27.09 -7.10
N ILE A 65 -20.71 -25.97 -6.44
CA ILE A 65 -19.41 -25.29 -6.48
C ILE A 65 -19.05 -24.90 -5.06
N ASP A 66 -17.83 -25.19 -4.65
CA ASP A 66 -17.30 -24.83 -3.34
C ASP A 66 -15.83 -24.39 -3.48
N TYR A 67 -15.49 -23.24 -2.85
CA TYR A 67 -14.14 -22.69 -2.84
C TYR A 67 -13.59 -22.74 -1.43
N TYR A 68 -12.40 -23.29 -1.27
CA TYR A 68 -11.73 -23.34 0.01
C TYR A 68 -10.21 -23.33 -0.13
N ASP A 69 -9.52 -22.94 0.94
CA ASP A 69 -8.07 -23.00 1.01
C ASP A 69 -7.66 -24.34 1.62
N ALA A 70 -6.71 -25.02 0.99
CA ALA A 70 -6.18 -26.30 1.45
C ALA A 70 -4.69 -26.43 1.17
N GLU A 71 -4.04 -27.30 1.89
CA GLU A 71 -2.67 -27.71 1.58
C GLU A 71 -2.70 -28.83 0.55
N VAL A 72 -2.04 -28.64 -0.57
CA VAL A 72 -1.96 -29.60 -1.68
C VAL A 72 -0.53 -30.06 -1.84
N TYR A 73 -0.32 -31.38 -1.87
CA TYR A 73 0.98 -31.96 -2.14
C TYR A 73 1.32 -31.86 -3.63
N ILE A 74 2.46 -31.25 -3.95
CA ILE A 74 2.97 -31.10 -5.31
C ILE A 74 4.08 -32.14 -5.55
N PRO A 75 3.79 -33.21 -6.30
CA PRO A 75 4.75 -34.32 -6.48
C PRO A 75 6.07 -33.90 -7.14
N GLU A 76 6.04 -32.87 -7.99
CA GLU A 76 7.23 -32.40 -8.71
C GLU A 76 8.24 -31.67 -7.82
N LYS A 77 7.75 -31.06 -6.73
CA LYS A 77 8.58 -30.36 -5.75
C LYS A 77 8.82 -31.16 -4.47
N GLU A 78 8.11 -32.28 -4.31
CA GLU A 78 8.08 -33.09 -3.08
C GLU A 78 7.68 -32.26 -1.84
N GLU A 79 6.91 -31.19 -2.03
CA GLU A 79 6.49 -30.25 -0.97
C GLU A 79 4.97 -30.11 -0.94
N THR A 80 4.47 -29.78 0.25
CA THR A 80 3.06 -29.43 0.44
C THR A 80 2.95 -27.91 0.46
N GLU A 81 2.13 -27.37 -0.43
CA GLU A 81 1.97 -25.92 -0.58
C GLU A 81 0.50 -25.52 -0.33
N PRO A 82 0.28 -24.33 0.25
CA PRO A 82 -1.07 -23.78 0.36
C PRO A 82 -1.62 -23.51 -1.05
N ALA A 83 -2.85 -23.93 -1.27
CA ALA A 83 -3.52 -23.78 -2.55
C ALA A 83 -4.99 -23.36 -2.36
N ARG A 84 -5.48 -22.56 -3.29
CA ARG A 84 -6.90 -22.31 -3.46
C ARG A 84 -7.51 -23.47 -4.25
N VAL A 85 -8.59 -24.05 -3.75
CA VAL A 85 -9.24 -25.23 -4.32
C VAL A 85 -10.67 -24.91 -4.68
N LEU A 86 -11.07 -25.28 -5.90
CA LEU A 86 -12.44 -25.31 -6.34
C LEU A 86 -12.89 -26.77 -6.47
N THR A 87 -14.04 -27.08 -5.89
CA THR A 87 -14.70 -28.37 -6.05
C THR A 87 -16.00 -28.15 -6.80
N THR A 88 -16.21 -28.91 -7.88
CA THR A 88 -17.47 -28.91 -8.63
C THR A 88 -17.96 -30.30 -8.89
N ILE A 89 -19.29 -30.48 -8.92
CA ILE A 89 -19.94 -31.76 -9.20
C ILE A 89 -20.61 -31.67 -10.56
N PHE A 90 -20.36 -32.68 -11.41
CA PHE A 90 -20.98 -32.76 -12.73
C PHE A 90 -21.44 -34.19 -13.01
N GLN A 91 -22.34 -34.33 -13.98
CA GLN A 91 -22.88 -35.61 -14.41
C GLN A 91 -22.43 -35.92 -15.83
N ASP A 92 -21.97 -37.13 -16.06
CA ASP A 92 -21.61 -37.63 -17.39
C ASP A 92 -22.84 -38.02 -18.22
N ALA A 93 -22.64 -38.25 -19.50
CA ALA A 93 -23.68 -38.70 -20.44
C ALA A 93 -24.38 -40.00 -20.00
N ASP A 94 -23.70 -40.88 -19.30
CA ASP A 94 -24.20 -42.16 -18.74
C ASP A 94 -24.95 -41.96 -17.40
N GLY A 95 -25.09 -40.73 -16.89
CA GLY A 95 -25.76 -40.43 -15.63
C GLY A 95 -24.90 -40.63 -14.38
N ALA A 96 -23.63 -40.92 -14.52
CA ALA A 96 -22.69 -41.03 -13.39
C ALA A 96 -22.26 -39.69 -12.90
N TYR A 97 -22.16 -39.52 -11.57
CA TYR A 97 -21.72 -38.29 -10.94
C TYR A 97 -20.22 -38.32 -10.63
N TYR A 98 -19.57 -37.23 -10.88
CA TYR A 98 -18.14 -37.00 -10.64
C TYR A 98 -17.92 -35.72 -9.84
N GLU A 99 -16.97 -35.77 -8.90
CA GLU A 99 -16.42 -34.62 -8.22
C GLU A 99 -15.11 -34.25 -8.90
N LEU A 100 -15.05 -33.03 -9.43
CA LEU A 100 -13.81 -32.41 -9.94
C LEU A 100 -13.27 -31.48 -8.88
N LYS A 101 -12.02 -31.68 -8.48
CA LYS A 101 -11.25 -30.76 -7.65
C LYS A 101 -10.17 -30.15 -8.52
N VAL A 102 -10.10 -28.82 -8.52
CA VAL A 102 -9.06 -28.05 -9.19
C VAL A 102 -8.34 -27.23 -8.13
N ALA A 103 -7.03 -27.21 -8.17
CA ALA A 103 -6.22 -26.48 -7.19
C ALA A 103 -5.17 -25.61 -7.89
N THR A 104 -4.98 -24.41 -7.37
CA THR A 104 -3.92 -23.48 -7.77
C THR A 104 -3.09 -23.10 -6.55
N PRO A 105 -1.76 -23.30 -6.55
CA PRO A 105 -0.90 -22.89 -5.44
C PRO A 105 -0.97 -21.37 -5.21
N THR A 106 -1.03 -20.96 -3.94
CA THR A 106 -1.14 -19.54 -3.55
C THR A 106 0.16 -18.95 -3.01
N PHE A 107 1.21 -19.76 -2.85
CA PHE A 107 2.49 -19.32 -2.25
C PHE A 107 3.15 -18.14 -3.00
N GLU A 108 3.11 -18.13 -4.32
CA GLU A 108 3.67 -17.02 -5.12
C GLU A 108 2.89 -15.71 -4.89
N LYS A 109 1.58 -15.83 -4.60
CA LYS A 109 0.73 -14.68 -4.31
C LYS A 109 1.05 -14.05 -2.96
N ASP A 110 1.29 -14.87 -1.94
CA ASP A 110 1.66 -14.39 -0.61
C ASP A 110 2.99 -13.64 -0.61
N ASP A 111 3.96 -14.12 -1.36
CA ASP A 111 5.25 -13.44 -1.50
C ASP A 111 5.14 -12.14 -2.28
N LEU A 112 4.32 -12.10 -3.33
CA LEU A 112 4.00 -10.87 -4.07
C LEU A 112 3.27 -9.86 -3.18
N LEU A 113 2.27 -10.30 -2.40
CA LEU A 113 1.54 -9.45 -1.46
C LEU A 113 2.46 -8.85 -0.40
N ARG A 114 3.35 -9.65 0.19
CA ARG A 114 4.36 -9.18 1.13
C ARG A 114 5.31 -8.17 0.50
N ALA A 115 5.79 -8.46 -0.71
CA ALA A 115 6.67 -7.52 -1.43
C ALA A 115 5.96 -6.18 -1.69
N ILE A 116 4.72 -6.20 -2.13
CA ILE A 116 3.91 -4.99 -2.35
C ILE A 116 3.70 -4.24 -1.03
N LEU A 117 3.37 -4.95 0.06
CA LEU A 117 3.20 -4.35 1.37
C LEU A 117 4.48 -3.63 1.83
N TYR A 118 5.66 -4.27 1.68
CA TYR A 118 6.93 -3.64 2.00
C TYR A 118 7.18 -2.37 1.17
N TRP A 119 6.89 -2.40 -0.12
CA TRP A 119 7.04 -1.23 -0.99
C TRP A 119 6.09 -0.10 -0.61
N VAL A 120 4.83 -0.39 -0.29
CA VAL A 120 3.84 0.59 0.16
C VAL A 120 4.27 1.24 1.47
N VAL A 121 4.71 0.44 2.45
CA VAL A 121 5.21 0.95 3.74
C VAL A 121 6.47 1.80 3.54
N PHE A 122 7.40 1.34 2.71
CA PHE A 122 8.61 2.10 2.38
C PHE A 122 8.30 3.46 1.75
N LEU A 123 7.43 3.50 0.75
CA LEU A 123 7.01 4.74 0.10
C LEU A 123 6.31 5.69 1.07
N TYR A 124 5.46 5.15 1.96
CA TYR A 124 4.79 5.95 2.98
C TYR A 124 5.79 6.57 3.97
N LEU A 125 6.76 5.80 4.45
CA LEU A 125 7.81 6.31 5.35
C LEU A 125 8.69 7.35 4.66
N LEU A 126 9.03 7.13 3.39
CA LEU A 126 9.79 8.09 2.59
C LEU A 126 9.02 9.41 2.42
N LEU A 127 7.73 9.35 2.11
CA LEU A 127 6.86 10.52 2.00
C LEU A 127 6.77 11.28 3.33
N LEU A 128 6.60 10.57 4.44
CA LEU A 128 6.52 11.14 5.77
C LEU A 128 7.84 11.85 6.15
N LEU A 129 8.98 11.18 5.91
CA LEU A 129 10.31 11.74 6.16
C LEU A 129 10.54 13.01 5.31
N THR A 130 10.17 12.97 4.04
CA THR A 130 10.29 14.11 3.12
C THR A 130 9.44 15.27 3.58
N THR A 131 8.20 15.02 3.99
CA THR A 131 7.27 16.04 4.49
C THR A 131 7.80 16.69 5.77
N ILE A 132 8.28 15.89 6.73
CA ILE A 132 8.86 16.40 7.97
C ILE A 132 10.12 17.24 7.66
N SER A 133 11.02 16.71 6.83
CA SER A 133 12.26 17.42 6.46
C SER A 133 11.97 18.76 5.80
N LEU A 134 11.02 18.79 4.86
CA LEU A 134 10.60 19.99 4.18
C LEU A 134 9.99 21.01 5.15
N THR A 135 9.11 20.54 6.05
CA THR A 135 8.48 21.39 7.07
C THR A 135 9.52 21.99 8.01
N VAL A 136 10.45 21.19 8.52
CA VAL A 136 11.54 21.67 9.38
C VAL A 136 12.43 22.66 8.65
N TRP A 137 12.80 22.36 7.40
CA TRP A 137 13.60 23.25 6.57
C TRP A 137 12.93 24.60 6.32
N VAL A 138 11.65 24.59 5.92
CA VAL A 138 10.86 25.80 5.70
C VAL A 138 10.73 26.60 6.99
N PHE A 139 10.45 25.93 8.12
CA PHE A 139 10.32 26.58 9.42
C PHE A 139 11.62 27.28 9.83
N HIS A 140 12.76 26.58 9.78
CA HIS A 140 14.06 27.17 10.13
C HIS A 140 14.42 28.35 9.22
N ARG A 141 14.15 28.21 7.92
CA ARG A 141 14.43 29.30 6.96
C ARG A 141 13.51 30.49 7.19
N SER A 142 12.24 30.26 7.53
CA SER A 142 11.29 31.36 7.79
C SER A 142 11.51 32.06 9.12
N MET A 143 12.01 31.35 10.13
CA MET A 143 12.26 31.92 11.46
C MET A 143 13.61 32.61 11.59
N ARG A 144 14.52 32.37 10.66
CA ARG A 144 15.87 33.01 10.69
C ARG A 144 15.82 34.52 10.82
N PRO A 145 14.99 35.26 10.05
CA PRO A 145 14.92 36.73 10.19
C PRO A 145 14.44 37.18 11.58
N LEU A 146 13.56 36.39 12.22
CA LEU A 146 13.09 36.69 13.58
C LEU A 146 14.23 36.58 14.60
N TYR A 147 15.04 35.51 14.50
CA TYR A 147 16.19 35.34 15.39
C TYR A 147 17.25 36.40 15.19
N GLU A 148 17.47 36.89 13.96
CA GLU A 148 18.37 37.98 13.64
C GLU A 148 17.88 39.29 14.28
N LEU A 149 16.56 39.53 14.23
CA LEU A 149 15.95 40.73 14.83
C LEU A 149 15.99 40.67 16.37
N LEU A 150 15.73 39.50 16.97
CA LEU A 150 15.85 39.32 18.42
C LEU A 150 17.29 39.56 18.91
N ARG A 151 18.27 39.00 18.23
CA ARG A 151 19.72 39.27 18.57
C ARG A 151 20.08 40.73 18.47
N TRP A 152 19.60 41.39 17.41
CA TRP A 152 19.84 42.81 17.25
C TRP A 152 19.18 43.60 18.39
N LEU A 153 17.98 43.22 18.85
CA LEU A 153 17.30 43.89 19.96
C LEU A 153 18.02 43.69 21.31
N ASP A 154 18.59 42.50 21.54
CA ASP A 154 19.39 42.20 22.75
C ASP A 154 20.66 42.99 22.80
N ASP A 155 21.30 43.27 21.66
CA ASP A 155 22.54 44.04 21.55
C ASP A 155 22.28 45.56 21.52
N TYR A 156 21.01 45.97 21.40
CA TYR A 156 20.65 47.37 21.31
C TYR A 156 20.79 48.09 22.66
N THR A 157 21.68 49.11 22.73
CA THR A 157 21.84 49.97 23.89
C THR A 157 21.46 51.40 23.52
N PRO A 158 20.45 52.01 24.22
CA PRO A 158 20.05 53.39 23.96
C PRO A 158 21.21 54.36 24.13
N GLY A 159 21.36 55.27 23.17
CA GLY A 159 22.41 56.31 23.19
C GLY A 159 23.75 55.91 22.54
N ARG A 160 23.90 54.69 22.07
CA ARG A 160 25.06 54.27 21.29
C ARG A 160 24.57 54.04 19.85
N ARG A 161 25.03 54.80 18.87
CA ARG A 161 24.67 54.60 17.47
C ARG A 161 24.96 53.15 17.08
N GLY A 162 23.92 52.33 17.06
CA GLY A 162 23.98 50.94 16.72
C GLY A 162 23.87 50.69 15.22
N ALA A 163 24.09 49.45 14.81
CA ALA A 163 23.86 49.03 13.45
C ALA A 163 22.36 49.15 13.09
N PRO A 164 21.99 49.47 11.83
CA PRO A 164 20.60 49.56 11.42
C PRO A 164 19.87 48.22 11.58
N VAL A 165 18.56 48.26 11.82
CA VAL A 165 17.72 47.07 11.97
C VAL A 165 17.87 46.16 10.75
N PRO A 166 18.17 44.87 10.91
CA PRO A 166 18.29 43.93 9.80
C PRO A 166 16.95 43.78 9.05
N CYS A 167 16.92 44.17 7.76
CA CYS A 167 15.71 44.15 6.92
C CYS A 167 15.80 43.15 5.75
N SER A 168 16.59 42.10 5.86
CA SER A 168 16.91 41.20 4.74
C SER A 168 15.86 40.14 4.45
N THR A 169 14.59 40.41 4.75
CA THR A 169 13.51 39.39 4.58
C THR A 169 12.55 39.71 3.44
N ARG A 170 12.10 38.65 2.72
CA ARG A 170 11.04 38.75 1.72
C ARG A 170 9.63 38.66 2.32
N ILE A 171 9.49 38.27 3.59
CA ILE A 171 8.20 38.11 4.27
C ILE A 171 7.69 39.49 4.69
N VAL A 172 6.49 39.84 4.25
CA VAL A 172 5.90 41.19 4.42
C VAL A 172 5.71 41.54 5.90
N GLU A 173 5.32 40.56 6.72
CA GLU A 173 5.10 40.70 8.15
C GLU A 173 6.40 41.07 8.88
N PHE A 174 7.49 40.41 8.54
CA PHE A 174 8.81 40.71 9.13
C PHE A 174 9.35 42.05 8.67
N ARG A 175 9.09 42.48 7.43
CA ARG A 175 9.45 43.82 6.99
C ARG A 175 8.71 44.90 7.77
N ARG A 176 7.41 44.68 8.04
CA ARG A 176 6.63 45.60 8.88
C ARG A 176 7.14 45.66 10.29
N LEU A 177 7.51 44.51 10.87
CA LEU A 177 8.08 44.43 12.20
C LEU A 177 9.43 45.16 12.29
N SER A 178 10.34 44.94 11.33
CA SER A 178 11.61 45.64 11.26
C SER A 178 11.43 47.15 11.09
N ALA A 179 10.49 47.60 10.27
CA ALA A 179 10.18 49.02 10.11
C ALA A 179 9.61 49.63 11.38
N ALA A 180 8.73 48.95 12.10
CA ALA A 180 8.22 49.41 13.39
C ALA A 180 9.31 49.47 14.46
N ALA A 181 10.19 48.49 14.51
CA ALA A 181 11.35 48.49 15.41
C ALA A 181 12.29 49.67 15.11
N GLN A 182 12.61 49.94 13.83
CA GLN A 182 13.41 51.07 13.44
C GLN A 182 12.77 52.41 13.86
N GLN A 183 11.46 52.56 13.65
CA GLN A 183 10.74 53.77 14.06
C GLN A 183 10.73 53.97 15.58
N ALA A 184 10.66 52.89 16.36
CA ALA A 184 10.75 52.98 17.82
C ALA A 184 12.15 53.41 18.29
N VAL A 185 13.20 52.90 17.64
CA VAL A 185 14.57 53.27 17.89
C VAL A 185 14.81 54.77 17.56
N ASP A 186 14.41 55.21 16.37
CA ASP A 186 14.54 56.60 15.93
C ASP A 186 13.86 57.59 16.91
N ARG A 187 12.66 57.20 17.42
CA ARG A 187 11.99 58.01 18.47
C ARG A 187 12.76 58.03 19.78
N SER A 188 13.29 56.88 20.20
CA SER A 188 14.05 56.79 21.44
C SER A 188 15.30 57.61 21.37
N GLU A 189 16.04 57.59 20.24
CA GLU A 189 17.25 58.40 20.03
C GLU A 189 16.92 59.88 20.00
N ALA A 190 15.85 60.31 19.34
CA ALA A 190 15.43 61.73 19.34
C ALA A 190 15.08 62.24 20.74
N LEU A 191 14.46 61.43 21.59
CA LEU A 191 14.18 61.81 22.99
C LEU A 191 15.47 61.89 23.82
N PHE A 192 16.45 61.02 23.59
CA PHE A 192 17.75 61.09 24.28
C PHE A 192 18.55 62.30 23.88
N GLU A 193 18.50 62.75 22.60
CA GLU A 193 19.16 64.00 22.16
C GLU A 193 18.53 65.26 22.73
N GLN A 194 17.22 65.27 23.03
CA GLN A 194 16.54 66.41 23.66
C GLN A 194 16.83 66.52 25.16
N GLN A 195 17.34 65.49 25.81
CA GLN A 195 17.70 65.50 27.24
C GLN A 195 19.18 65.87 27.51
N LYS A 196 19.96 66.06 26.51
CA LYS A 196 21.36 66.59 26.61
C LYS A 196 21.41 68.07 26.41
#